data_61836ee4a7c37c499989348983dcde37
#
_entry.id   61836ee4a7c37c499989348983dcde37
#
_cell.length_a   1.000
_cell.length_b   1.000
_cell.length_c   1.000
_cell.angle_alpha   90.00
_cell.angle_beta   90.00
_cell.angle_gamma   90.00
#
_symmetry.space_group_name_H-M   'P 1'
#
loop_
_entity.id
_entity.type
_entity.pdbx_description
1 polymer ?
#
loop_
_entity_poly.entity_id
_entity_poly.type
_entity_poly.pdbx_seq_one_letter_code
_entity_poly.pdbx_strand_id
1 'polypeptide(L)'
;MATSSGLTQLQMTELTLYHNPRCSKSRSALELLKTRGLTPAIVRYLETPPTAAQLRALLDKLGLSARQLLRTGEDEYKSLALANSELSEAELIEAMVEHPRLIERPILVAGDKAIVGRPPERVLEILP
;
A
#
# COMPACT_ATOMS: atom_id res chain seq x y z
N MET A 1 5.34 8.40 34.15
CA MET A 1 6.17 8.80 33.03
C MET A 1 6.46 7.64 32.13
N ALA A 2 7.12 6.62 32.64
CA ALA A 2 7.49 5.47 31.82
C ALA A 2 6.26 4.79 31.22
N THR A 3 5.19 4.66 31.99
CA THR A 3 3.95 4.05 31.50
C THR A 3 3.33 4.86 30.36
N SER A 4 3.38 6.18 30.47
CA SER A 4 2.91 7.02 29.40
C SER A 4 3.74 6.84 28.14
N SER A 5 5.05 6.64 28.29
CA SER A 5 5.94 6.43 27.17
C SER A 5 5.56 5.19 26.36
N GLY A 6 5.23 4.10 27.05
CA GLY A 6 4.84 2.87 26.37
C GLY A 6 3.58 3.06 25.53
N LEU A 7 2.56 3.67 26.11
CA LEU A 7 1.34 3.97 25.38
C LEU A 7 1.59 4.94 24.24
N THR A 8 2.42 5.94 24.48
CA THR A 8 2.76 6.92 23.47
C THR A 8 3.44 6.27 22.26
N GLN A 9 4.33 5.31 22.50
CA GLN A 9 4.98 4.60 21.41
C GLN A 9 3.99 3.84 20.56
N LEU A 10 3.03 3.16 21.15
CA LEU A 10 2.00 2.45 20.40
C LEU A 10 1.17 3.43 19.58
N GLN A 11 0.83 4.57 20.17
CA GLN A 11 0.05 5.59 19.48
C GLN A 11 0.85 6.30 18.39
N MET A 12 2.17 6.36 18.57
CA MET A 12 3.06 7.03 17.62
C MET A 12 3.53 6.13 16.49
N THR A 13 3.19 4.85 16.51
CA THR A 13 3.45 4.00 15.36
C THR A 13 2.62 4.57 14.21
N GLU A 14 3.32 5.13 13.25
CA GLU A 14 2.63 5.75 12.13
C GLU A 14 1.99 4.69 11.26
N LEU A 15 0.71 4.90 10.99
CA LEU A 15 -0.03 4.10 10.05
C LEU A 15 -0.34 4.96 8.84
N THR A 16 -0.02 4.45 7.67
CA THR A 16 -0.35 5.10 6.41
C THR A 16 -1.11 4.11 5.56
N LEU A 17 -2.27 4.52 5.05
CA LEU A 17 -3.07 3.69 4.17
C LEU A 17 -3.07 4.28 2.77
N TYR A 18 -2.53 3.53 1.82
CA TYR A 18 -2.64 3.85 0.41
C TYR A 18 -4.03 3.41 -0.02
N HIS A 19 -4.87 4.37 -0.28
CA HIS A 19 -6.32 4.22 -0.32
C HIS A 19 -6.93 4.68 -1.63
N ASN A 20 -7.88 3.88 -2.13
CA ASN A 20 -8.74 4.28 -3.22
C ASN A 20 -10.17 4.30 -2.68
N PRO A 21 -10.79 5.49 -2.48
CA PRO A 21 -12.13 5.57 -1.89
C PRO A 21 -13.22 4.92 -2.75
N ARG A 22 -12.94 4.66 -4.00
CA ARG A 22 -13.90 3.97 -4.90
C ARG A 22 -13.78 2.45 -4.85
N CYS A 23 -12.75 1.94 -4.20
CA CYS A 23 -12.52 0.50 -4.10
C CYS A 23 -13.15 -0.04 -2.81
N SER A 24 -14.05 -1.01 -2.92
CA SER A 24 -14.75 -1.58 -1.77
C SER A 24 -13.79 -2.22 -0.77
N LYS A 25 -12.77 -2.91 -1.24
CA LYS A 25 -11.78 -3.53 -0.36
C LYS A 25 -10.95 -2.49 0.39
N SER A 26 -10.64 -1.39 -0.28
CA SER A 26 -9.94 -0.28 0.34
C SER A 26 -10.79 0.37 1.44
N ARG A 27 -12.09 0.59 1.16
CA ARG A 27 -13.01 1.12 2.15
C ARG A 27 -13.17 0.17 3.34
N SER A 28 -13.26 -1.14 3.07
CA SER A 28 -13.38 -2.14 4.13
C SER A 28 -12.16 -2.15 5.05
N ALA A 29 -10.96 -2.05 4.48
CA ALA A 29 -9.74 -2.00 5.27
C ALA A 29 -9.72 -0.77 6.17
N LEU A 30 -10.11 0.39 5.63
CA LEU A 30 -10.17 1.62 6.41
C LEU A 30 -11.16 1.48 7.57
N GLU A 31 -12.31 0.88 7.30
CA GLU A 31 -13.33 0.68 8.32
C GLU A 31 -12.84 -0.23 9.44
N LEU A 32 -12.13 -1.31 9.09
CA LEU A 32 -11.54 -2.20 10.08
C LEU A 32 -10.56 -1.45 10.99
N LEU A 33 -9.75 -0.57 10.42
CA LEU A 33 -8.79 0.22 11.21
C LEU A 33 -9.53 1.17 12.14
N LYS A 34 -10.59 1.83 11.64
CA LYS A 34 -11.39 2.75 12.43
C LYS A 34 -12.09 2.06 13.60
N THR A 35 -12.63 0.86 13.37
CA THR A 35 -13.29 0.11 14.44
C THR A 35 -12.32 -0.29 15.54
N ARG A 36 -11.04 -0.31 15.24
CA ARG A 36 -9.99 -0.56 16.23
C ARG A 36 -9.47 0.71 16.88
N GLY A 37 -10.11 1.85 16.62
CA GLY A 37 -9.71 3.13 17.17
C GLY A 37 -8.48 3.73 16.52
N LEU A 38 -8.12 3.26 15.33
CA LEU A 38 -6.93 3.72 14.62
C LEU A 38 -7.29 4.72 13.55
N THR A 39 -6.43 5.72 13.36
CA THR A 39 -6.63 6.77 12.36
C THR A 39 -5.38 6.87 11.49
N PRO A 40 -5.29 6.05 10.44
CA PRO A 40 -4.12 6.11 9.56
C PRO A 40 -4.11 7.39 8.76
N ALA A 41 -2.92 7.86 8.40
CA ALA A 41 -2.78 8.89 7.39
C ALA A 41 -3.24 8.29 6.06
N ILE A 42 -4.06 9.01 5.32
CA ILE A 42 -4.60 8.52 4.06
C ILE A 42 -3.82 9.11 2.91
N VAL A 43 -3.30 8.25 2.05
CA VAL A 43 -2.68 8.65 0.79
C VAL A 43 -3.58 8.19 -0.34
N ARG A 44 -4.21 9.13 -1.01
CA ARG A 44 -5.01 8.83 -2.21
C ARG A 44 -4.05 8.76 -3.39
N TYR A 45 -3.48 7.60 -3.58
CA TYR A 45 -2.36 7.41 -4.50
C TYR A 45 -2.73 7.65 -5.97
N LEU A 46 -4.02 7.63 -6.32
CA LEU A 46 -4.44 7.98 -7.69
C LEU A 46 -4.32 9.47 -7.93
N GLU A 47 -4.45 10.29 -6.88
CA GLU A 47 -4.34 11.74 -6.95
C GLU A 47 -2.93 12.21 -6.63
N THR A 48 -2.26 11.49 -5.74
CA THR A 48 -0.90 11.80 -5.28
C THR A 48 -0.06 10.52 -5.42
N PRO A 49 0.37 10.18 -6.64
CA PRO A 49 1.11 8.94 -6.85
C PRO A 49 2.45 8.95 -6.12
N PRO A 50 2.92 7.78 -5.67
CA PRO A 50 4.26 7.69 -5.11
C PRO A 50 5.32 7.95 -6.18
N THR A 51 6.46 8.46 -5.76
CA THR A 51 7.64 8.53 -6.62
C THR A 51 8.24 7.13 -6.75
N ALA A 52 9.16 6.95 -7.69
CA ALA A 52 9.85 5.66 -7.84
C ALA A 52 10.58 5.28 -6.56
N ALA A 53 11.23 6.24 -5.89
CA ALA A 53 11.92 5.97 -4.62
C ALA A 53 10.95 5.53 -3.53
N GLN A 54 9.80 6.20 -3.43
CA GLN A 54 8.78 5.84 -2.45
C GLN A 54 8.21 4.45 -2.73
N LEU A 55 8.00 4.13 -4.00
CA LEU A 55 7.47 2.83 -4.39
C LEU A 55 8.47 1.72 -4.10
N ARG A 56 9.78 1.96 -4.33
CA ARG A 56 10.82 0.99 -3.97
C ARG A 56 10.84 0.72 -2.47
N ALA A 57 10.76 1.78 -1.67
CA ALA A 57 10.73 1.63 -0.21
C ALA A 57 9.49 0.86 0.23
N LEU A 58 8.36 1.11 -0.43
CA LEU A 58 7.11 0.40 -0.14
C LEU A 58 7.23 -1.08 -0.47
N LEU A 59 7.81 -1.41 -1.61
CA LEU A 59 8.02 -2.80 -2.01
C LEU A 59 8.92 -3.54 -1.03
N ASP A 60 9.97 -2.87 -0.52
CA ASP A 60 10.84 -3.45 0.50
C ASP A 60 10.06 -3.79 1.77
N LYS A 61 9.21 -2.87 2.22
CA LYS A 61 8.38 -3.10 3.41
C LYS A 61 7.37 -4.21 3.19
N LEU A 62 6.85 -4.33 1.98
CA LEU A 62 5.91 -5.37 1.60
C LEU A 62 6.58 -6.74 1.44
N GLY A 63 7.87 -6.76 1.15
CA GLY A 63 8.57 -7.98 0.79
C GLY A 63 8.13 -8.52 -0.57
N LEU A 64 7.74 -7.63 -1.47
CA LEU A 64 7.23 -8.00 -2.80
C LEU A 64 8.09 -7.38 -3.89
N SER A 65 8.07 -8.04 -5.06
CA SER A 65 8.61 -7.45 -6.28
C SER A 65 7.55 -6.54 -6.91
N ALA A 66 7.98 -5.69 -7.83
CA ALA A 66 7.06 -4.85 -8.57
C ALA A 66 6.04 -5.70 -9.33
N ARG A 67 6.47 -6.81 -9.91
CA ARG A 67 5.55 -7.69 -10.64
C ARG A 67 4.46 -8.26 -9.74
N GLN A 68 4.79 -8.56 -8.49
CA GLN A 68 3.82 -9.09 -7.53
C GLN A 68 2.81 -8.04 -7.07
N LEU A 69 3.18 -6.77 -7.10
CA LEU A 69 2.29 -5.68 -6.70
C LEU A 69 1.41 -5.21 -7.85
N LEU A 70 1.76 -5.55 -9.06
CA LEU A 70 1.12 -5.07 -10.29
C LEU A 70 -0.27 -5.66 -10.46
N ARG A 71 -1.25 -4.82 -10.76
CA ARG A 71 -2.62 -5.27 -11.06
C ARG A 71 -2.73 -5.68 -12.52
N THR A 72 -2.95 -6.96 -12.74
CA THR A 72 -2.99 -7.53 -14.08
C THR A 72 -4.34 -7.33 -14.78
N GLY A 73 -5.36 -6.93 -14.04
CA GLY A 73 -6.69 -6.73 -14.59
C GLY A 73 -6.97 -5.34 -15.17
N GLU A 74 -6.03 -4.41 -15.04
CA GLU A 74 -6.21 -3.06 -15.55
C GLU A 74 -5.89 -2.98 -17.03
N ASP A 75 -6.55 -2.04 -17.72
CA ASP A 75 -6.32 -1.83 -19.15
C ASP A 75 -4.88 -1.49 -19.47
N GLU A 76 -4.24 -0.71 -18.60
CA GLU A 76 -2.85 -0.31 -18.77
C GLU A 76 -1.91 -1.52 -18.78
N TYR A 77 -2.25 -2.58 -18.05
CA TYR A 77 -1.44 -3.79 -18.04
C TYR A 77 -1.32 -4.37 -19.46
N LYS A 78 -2.43 -4.38 -20.19
CA LYS A 78 -2.46 -4.89 -21.57
C LYS A 78 -1.87 -3.90 -22.55
N SER A 79 -2.29 -2.63 -22.47
CA SER A 79 -1.88 -1.62 -23.44
C SER A 79 -0.38 -1.35 -23.40
N LEU A 80 0.25 -1.50 -22.24
CA LEU A 80 1.69 -1.31 -22.06
C LEU A 80 2.47 -2.62 -22.17
N ALA A 81 1.79 -3.73 -22.48
CA ALA A 81 2.41 -5.05 -22.62
C ALA A 81 3.22 -5.45 -21.36
N LEU A 82 2.66 -5.20 -20.19
CA LEU A 82 3.37 -5.42 -18.91
C LEU A 82 3.52 -6.90 -18.56
N ALA A 83 2.83 -7.79 -19.27
CA ALA A 83 3.02 -9.23 -19.11
C ALA A 83 4.37 -9.70 -19.62
N ASN A 84 5.07 -8.88 -20.40
CA ASN A 84 6.37 -9.24 -20.94
C ASN A 84 7.38 -9.51 -19.82
N SER A 85 7.87 -10.75 -19.77
CA SER A 85 8.80 -11.18 -18.71
C SER A 85 10.19 -10.55 -18.85
N GLU A 86 10.48 -9.91 -19.99
CA GLU A 86 11.75 -9.23 -20.22
C GLU A 86 11.82 -7.86 -19.54
N LEU A 87 10.68 -7.35 -19.06
CA LEU A 87 10.66 -6.04 -18.40
C LEU A 87 11.39 -6.12 -17.07
N SER A 88 12.25 -5.14 -16.83
CA SER A 88 13.00 -5.04 -15.59
C SER A 88 12.14 -4.54 -14.43
N GLU A 89 12.63 -4.75 -13.22
CA GLU A 89 11.98 -4.21 -12.01
C GLU A 89 11.80 -2.70 -12.14
N ALA A 90 12.84 -2.00 -12.62
CA ALA A 90 12.79 -0.54 -12.79
C ALA A 90 11.71 -0.14 -13.79
N GLU A 91 11.55 -0.88 -14.88
CA GLU A 91 10.54 -0.59 -15.89
C GLU A 91 9.13 -0.78 -15.33
N LEU A 92 8.92 -1.80 -14.51
CA LEU A 92 7.62 -2.04 -13.88
C LEU A 92 7.29 -0.97 -12.85
N ILE A 93 8.29 -0.54 -12.08
CA ILE A 93 8.12 0.56 -11.11
C ILE A 93 7.73 1.84 -11.84
N GLU A 94 8.42 2.15 -12.94
CA GLU A 94 8.13 3.34 -13.73
C GLU A 94 6.69 3.30 -14.27
N ALA A 95 6.24 2.14 -14.74
CA ALA A 95 4.88 1.99 -15.22
C ALA A 95 3.86 2.27 -14.11
N MET A 96 4.11 1.79 -12.89
CA MET A 96 3.22 2.03 -11.77
C MET A 96 3.23 3.49 -11.31
N VAL A 97 4.37 4.17 -11.41
CA VAL A 97 4.46 5.59 -11.09
C VAL A 97 3.66 6.42 -12.08
N GLU A 98 3.76 6.11 -13.37
CA GLU A 98 3.04 6.81 -14.42
C GLU A 98 1.56 6.45 -14.47
N HIS A 99 1.23 5.22 -14.05
CA HIS A 99 -0.14 4.70 -14.09
C HIS A 99 -0.48 4.07 -12.73
N PRO A 100 -0.77 4.89 -11.71
CA PRO A 100 -0.96 4.38 -10.35
C PRO A 100 -2.13 3.41 -10.19
N ARG A 101 -3.05 3.35 -11.16
CA ARG A 101 -4.10 2.32 -11.15
C ARG A 101 -3.53 0.91 -11.20
N LEU A 102 -2.29 0.76 -11.65
CA LEU A 102 -1.59 -0.52 -11.70
C LEU A 102 -1.13 -1.01 -10.32
N ILE A 103 -1.13 -0.14 -9.33
CA ILE A 103 -0.70 -0.50 -7.97
C ILE A 103 -1.84 -1.22 -7.25
N GLU A 104 -1.56 -2.39 -6.69
CA GLU A 104 -2.55 -3.11 -5.88
C GLU A 104 -2.91 -2.30 -4.63
N ARG A 105 -4.16 -2.41 -4.18
CA ARG A 105 -4.69 -1.64 -3.05
C ARG A 105 -5.72 -2.44 -2.26
N PRO A 106 -5.95 -2.08 -1.01
CA PRO A 106 -5.25 -1.06 -0.24
C PRO A 106 -3.91 -1.57 0.26
N ILE A 107 -3.00 -0.65 0.60
CA ILE A 107 -1.72 -0.99 1.22
C ILE A 107 -1.65 -0.27 2.55
N LEU A 108 -1.44 -1.01 3.64
CA LEU A 108 -1.21 -0.43 4.95
C LEU A 108 0.28 -0.48 5.25
N VAL A 109 0.82 0.65 5.68
CA VAL A 109 2.20 0.75 6.16
C VAL A 109 2.15 1.01 7.66
N ALA A 110 2.88 0.21 8.41
CA ALA A 110 3.02 0.34 9.86
C ALA A 110 4.51 0.30 10.19
N GLY A 111 5.12 1.47 10.32
CA GLY A 111 6.55 1.58 10.56
C GLY A 111 7.36 1.01 9.40
N ASP A 112 8.13 -0.02 9.67
CA ASP A 112 8.98 -0.66 8.66
C ASP A 112 8.30 -1.85 7.96
N LYS A 113 7.02 -2.08 8.24
CA LYS A 113 6.26 -3.16 7.63
C LYS A 113 5.12 -2.61 6.78
N ALA A 114 4.73 -3.39 5.77
CA ALA A 114 3.57 -3.05 4.96
C ALA A 114 2.88 -4.33 4.49
N ILE A 115 1.59 -4.22 4.18
CA ILE A 115 0.82 -5.36 3.71
C ILE A 115 -0.26 -4.88 2.74
N VAL A 116 -0.55 -5.71 1.74
CA VAL A 116 -1.70 -5.50 0.86
C VAL A 116 -2.94 -6.04 1.56
N GLY A 117 -3.95 -5.22 1.71
CA GLY A 117 -5.20 -5.59 2.38
C GLY A 117 -6.18 -6.32 1.47
N ARG A 118 -5.79 -7.49 1.01
CA ARG A 118 -6.64 -8.33 0.17
C ARG A 118 -6.50 -9.78 0.58
N PRO A 119 -7.47 -10.31 1.34
CA PRO A 119 -8.70 -9.62 1.79
C PRO A 119 -8.40 -8.50 2.78
N PRO A 120 -9.36 -7.57 2.99
CA PRO A 120 -9.13 -6.39 3.84
C PRO A 120 -8.64 -6.72 5.25
N GLU A 121 -9.06 -7.83 5.81
CA GLU A 121 -8.66 -8.26 7.16
C GLU A 121 -7.15 -8.44 7.31
N ARG A 122 -6.43 -8.61 6.22
CA ARG A 122 -4.97 -8.77 6.28
C ARG A 122 -4.27 -7.56 6.88
N VAL A 123 -4.89 -6.38 6.81
CA VAL A 123 -4.28 -5.18 7.41
C VAL A 123 -4.06 -5.35 8.91
N LEU A 124 -4.84 -6.23 9.55
CA LEU A 124 -4.70 -6.46 11.00
C LEU A 124 -3.43 -7.22 11.35
N GLU A 125 -2.80 -7.89 10.38
CA GLU A 125 -1.63 -8.74 10.62
C GLU A 125 -0.39 -7.97 11.03
N ILE A 126 -0.28 -6.70 10.63
CA ILE A 126 0.92 -5.89 10.91
C ILE A 126 0.67 -4.79 11.94
N LEU A 127 -0.49 -4.80 12.57
CA LEU A 127 -0.78 -3.81 13.61
C LEU A 127 0.07 -4.06 14.84
N PRO A 128 0.47 -2.98 15.55
CA PRO A 128 1.23 -3.12 16.78
C PRO A 128 0.44 -3.79 17.91
#